data_d934759fbf359abc1270ca58201ef742
#
_entry.id   d934759fbf359abc1270ca58201ef742
#
_cell.length_a   1.000
_cell.length_b   1.000
_cell.length_c   1.000
_cell.angle_alpha   90.00
_cell.angle_beta   90.00
_cell.angle_gamma   90.00
#
_symmetry.space_group_name_H-M   'P 1'
#
loop_
_entity.id
_entity.type
_entity.pdbx_description
1 polymer ?
#
loop_
_entity_poly.entity_id
_entity_poly.type
_entity_poly.pdbx_seq_one_letter_code
_entity_poly.pdbx_strand_id
1 'polypeptide(L)'
;MRLIEIKIKNFRGYKDEVSIKIDDLTVVVGRNDIGKSTILEAMDIFFNDKNALHQLEFADINKEAMAAGDKETVLTAVFDQLPDEIIIDDSVTTKLSDEYLLDDQNHLVVIKRYSSAGKAKVTIWANHPSNPNCNNLLLQKIGDLKVKASGLTCEDWTKKNLIRKAIWTHYHDDLQLKLSEIDTTGDGMKDLWAKLENYIPIYSLFQSDRSNNDKDKEAQDPMKEAVKEILGDPHILSTLETVAKDVLNKIKEVTDATLNKLSDMNPQIANSLSPSLPSVESLKWADVFKNISITGDDDIAINKRGSGVKRLILLNFFRAKAERIMVSVQYSPMLSEKLTLPLCLEFKTKHYGKERQDRLRSCL
;
A
#
# COMPACT_ATOMS: atom_id res chain seq x y z
N MET A 1 1.80 2.35 13.65
CA MET A 1 0.50 3.05 13.47
C MET A 1 -0.65 2.06 13.53
N ARG A 2 -1.75 2.42 14.18
CA ARG A 2 -2.98 1.63 14.23
C ARG A 2 -4.13 2.46 13.66
N LEU A 3 -4.93 1.89 12.75
CA LEU A 3 -6.17 2.51 12.29
C LEU A 3 -7.23 2.42 13.41
N ILE A 4 -7.79 3.56 13.79
CA ILE A 4 -8.85 3.65 14.82
C ILE A 4 -10.21 4.08 14.28
N GLU A 5 -10.23 4.70 13.10
CA GLU A 5 -11.48 5.16 12.48
C GLU A 5 -11.32 5.24 10.97
N ILE A 6 -12.35 4.83 10.25
CA ILE A 6 -12.51 5.11 8.82
C ILE A 6 -13.80 5.90 8.60
N LYS A 7 -13.74 6.98 7.81
CA LYS A 7 -14.92 7.75 7.42
C LYS A 7 -15.11 7.64 5.92
N ILE A 8 -16.35 7.46 5.51
CA ILE A 8 -16.75 7.25 4.12
C ILE A 8 -17.82 8.27 3.77
N LYS A 9 -17.62 9.03 2.71
CA LYS A 9 -18.59 9.99 2.17
C LYS A 9 -18.72 9.84 0.66
N ASN A 10 -19.92 9.95 0.16
CA ASN A 10 -20.25 9.93 -1.26
C ASN A 10 -19.71 8.68 -2.00
N PHE A 11 -19.94 7.51 -1.41
CA PHE A 11 -19.52 6.23 -1.97
C PHE A 11 -20.68 5.23 -1.94
N ARG A 12 -21.17 4.82 -3.09
CA ARG A 12 -22.31 3.91 -3.28
C ARG A 12 -23.53 4.29 -2.44
N GLY A 13 -23.89 3.49 -1.43
CA GLY A 13 -25.02 3.78 -0.54
C GLY A 13 -24.76 4.86 0.50
N TYR A 14 -23.53 5.28 0.71
CA TYR A 14 -23.14 6.29 1.69
C TYR A 14 -23.08 7.69 1.04
N LYS A 15 -24.15 8.47 1.18
CA LYS A 15 -24.23 9.86 0.70
C LYS A 15 -23.48 10.80 1.63
N ASP A 16 -23.92 10.82 2.88
CA ASP A 16 -23.33 11.63 3.94
C ASP A 16 -22.15 10.92 4.57
N GLU A 17 -21.31 11.67 5.28
CA GLU A 17 -20.16 11.08 5.97
C GLU A 17 -20.62 10.13 7.08
N VAL A 18 -20.15 8.89 7.01
CA VAL A 18 -20.35 7.86 8.02
C VAL A 18 -19.01 7.49 8.61
N SER A 19 -18.93 7.56 9.94
CA SER A 19 -17.74 7.19 10.72
C SER A 19 -17.88 5.77 11.26
N ILE A 20 -16.87 4.95 11.06
CA ILE A 20 -16.77 3.58 11.56
C ILE A 20 -15.52 3.49 12.44
N LYS A 21 -15.74 3.19 13.71
CA LYS A 21 -14.61 2.92 14.63
C LYS A 21 -14.04 1.55 14.37
N ILE A 22 -12.72 1.47 14.37
CA ILE A 22 -11.96 0.25 14.13
C ILE A 22 -11.18 -0.08 15.41
N ASP A 23 -11.29 -1.31 15.84
CA ASP A 23 -10.57 -1.86 16.98
C ASP A 23 -9.79 -3.11 16.54
N ASP A 24 -9.09 -3.78 17.47
CA ASP A 24 -8.31 -5.01 17.20
C ASP A 24 -9.15 -6.10 16.52
N LEU A 25 -10.44 -6.16 16.84
CA LEU A 25 -11.44 -6.96 16.15
C LEU A 25 -12.72 -6.14 15.94
N THR A 26 -13.01 -5.82 14.71
CA THR A 26 -14.25 -5.13 14.32
C THR A 26 -15.13 -6.05 13.48
N VAL A 27 -16.38 -6.25 13.90
CA VAL A 27 -17.34 -7.09 13.20
C VAL A 27 -18.50 -6.25 12.68
N VAL A 28 -18.67 -6.25 11.34
CA VAL A 28 -19.77 -5.54 10.69
C VAL A 28 -20.93 -6.52 10.46
N VAL A 29 -22.04 -6.29 11.14
CA VAL A 29 -23.25 -7.14 11.06
C VAL A 29 -24.43 -6.36 10.49
N GLY A 30 -25.32 -7.04 9.78
CA GLY A 30 -26.52 -6.42 9.21
C GLY A 30 -27.14 -7.27 8.11
N ARG A 31 -28.31 -6.84 7.60
CA ARG A 31 -29.00 -7.49 6.47
C ARG A 31 -28.13 -7.46 5.21
N ASN A 32 -28.42 -8.35 4.24
CA ASN A 32 -27.80 -8.27 2.93
C ASN A 32 -28.13 -6.92 2.28
N ASP A 33 -27.19 -6.43 1.45
CA ASP A 33 -27.29 -5.17 0.70
C ASP A 33 -27.35 -3.87 1.51
N ILE A 34 -27.06 -3.91 2.85
CA ILE A 34 -27.01 -2.71 3.69
C ILE A 34 -25.67 -1.94 3.58
N GLY A 35 -24.75 -2.42 2.77
CA GLY A 35 -23.47 -1.74 2.55
C GLY A 35 -22.28 -2.26 3.38
N LYS A 36 -22.38 -3.46 4.02
CA LYS A 36 -21.25 -4.03 4.77
C LYS A 36 -19.99 -4.23 3.94
N SER A 37 -20.11 -4.86 2.77
CA SER A 37 -19.00 -5.07 1.83
C SER A 37 -18.45 -3.74 1.31
N THR A 38 -19.31 -2.73 1.17
CA THR A 38 -18.94 -1.38 0.74
C THR A 38 -17.93 -0.73 1.70
N ILE A 39 -18.06 -0.95 3.01
CA ILE A 39 -17.08 -0.46 4.00
C ILE A 39 -15.71 -1.10 3.77
N LEU A 40 -15.67 -2.43 3.61
CA LEU A 40 -14.43 -3.17 3.40
C LEU A 40 -13.77 -2.82 2.07
N GLU A 41 -14.56 -2.61 1.01
CA GLU A 41 -14.06 -2.16 -0.29
C GLU A 41 -13.58 -0.71 -0.25
N ALA A 42 -14.23 0.18 0.52
CA ALA A 42 -13.73 1.53 0.73
C ALA A 42 -12.35 1.53 1.44
N MET A 43 -12.17 0.64 2.42
CA MET A 43 -10.86 0.45 3.05
C MET A 43 -9.83 -0.08 2.04
N ASP A 44 -10.21 -1.03 1.19
CA ASP A 44 -9.33 -1.56 0.15
C ASP A 44 -8.88 -0.47 -0.83
N ILE A 45 -9.81 0.37 -1.28
CA ILE A 45 -9.50 1.54 -2.12
C ILE A 45 -8.58 2.52 -1.39
N PHE A 46 -8.82 2.78 -0.10
CA PHE A 46 -8.01 3.71 0.67
C PHE A 46 -6.56 3.22 0.84
N PHE A 47 -6.35 1.95 1.20
CA PHE A 47 -5.02 1.43 1.52
C PHE A 47 -4.23 0.97 0.30
N ASN A 48 -4.89 0.43 -0.71
CA ASN A 48 -4.24 -0.21 -1.86
C ASN A 48 -4.28 0.61 -3.15
N ASP A 49 -5.07 1.69 -3.22
CA ASP A 49 -5.18 2.58 -4.39
C ASP A 49 -5.32 1.80 -5.72
N LYS A 50 -4.30 1.89 -6.59
CA LYS A 50 -4.29 1.21 -7.90
C LYS A 50 -4.24 -0.32 -7.81
N ASN A 51 -3.82 -0.86 -6.67
CA ASN A 51 -3.74 -2.29 -6.41
C ASN A 51 -4.98 -2.82 -5.68
N ALA A 52 -5.97 -1.96 -5.39
CA ALA A 52 -7.22 -2.37 -4.79
C ALA A 52 -7.94 -3.40 -5.66
N LEU A 53 -8.59 -4.37 -5.01
CA LEU A 53 -9.37 -5.41 -5.69
C LEU A 53 -10.54 -4.83 -6.48
N HIS A 54 -11.14 -3.77 -5.93
CA HIS A 54 -12.14 -2.96 -6.60
C HIS A 54 -11.55 -1.56 -6.83
N GLN A 55 -11.46 -1.16 -8.09
CA GLN A 55 -11.05 0.19 -8.43
C GLN A 55 -12.27 1.10 -8.43
N LEU A 56 -12.14 2.30 -7.87
CA LEU A 56 -13.22 3.26 -7.81
C LEU A 56 -13.59 3.70 -9.23
N GLU A 57 -14.87 3.52 -9.59
CA GLU A 57 -15.45 3.93 -10.85
C GLU A 57 -16.44 5.08 -10.65
N PHE A 58 -16.77 5.76 -11.73
CA PHE A 58 -17.79 6.83 -11.69
C PHE A 58 -19.16 6.33 -11.20
N ALA A 59 -19.47 5.07 -11.45
CA ALA A 59 -20.70 4.41 -11.00
C ALA A 59 -20.74 4.18 -9.47
N ASP A 60 -19.61 4.24 -8.78
CA ASP A 60 -19.53 4.10 -7.33
C ASP A 60 -19.87 5.39 -6.57
N ILE A 61 -19.92 6.53 -7.25
CA ILE A 61 -20.35 7.79 -6.65
C ILE A 61 -21.83 7.68 -6.29
N ASN A 62 -22.21 8.16 -5.11
CA ASN A 62 -23.61 8.14 -4.68
C ASN A 62 -24.49 8.95 -5.65
N LYS A 63 -25.58 8.33 -6.12
CA LYS A 63 -26.44 8.92 -7.16
C LYS A 63 -27.14 10.22 -6.72
N GLU A 64 -27.53 10.30 -5.45
CA GLU A 64 -28.19 11.50 -4.92
C GLU A 64 -27.18 12.65 -4.72
N ALA A 65 -25.97 12.33 -4.21
CA ALA A 65 -24.90 13.32 -4.11
C ALA A 65 -24.49 13.85 -5.49
N MET A 66 -24.37 12.94 -6.47
CA MET A 66 -24.07 13.31 -7.85
C MET A 66 -25.15 14.22 -8.45
N ALA A 67 -26.43 13.92 -8.20
CA ALA A 67 -27.54 14.78 -8.65
C ALA A 67 -27.51 16.16 -7.97
N ALA A 68 -26.99 16.26 -6.75
CA ALA A 68 -26.77 17.51 -6.03
C ALA A 68 -25.48 18.25 -6.45
N GLY A 69 -24.70 17.71 -7.39
CA GLY A 69 -23.46 18.30 -7.90
C GLY A 69 -22.19 17.88 -7.15
N ASP A 70 -22.28 17.09 -6.07
CA ASP A 70 -21.12 16.54 -5.37
C ASP A 70 -20.63 15.28 -6.09
N LYS A 71 -19.45 15.39 -6.71
CA LYS A 71 -18.83 14.33 -7.54
C LYS A 71 -17.59 13.75 -6.90
N GLU A 72 -17.27 14.09 -5.65
CA GLU A 72 -16.10 13.61 -4.97
C GLU A 72 -16.45 12.53 -3.96
N THR A 73 -15.86 11.34 -4.11
CA THR A 73 -15.81 10.34 -3.04
C THR A 73 -14.69 10.74 -2.08
N VAL A 74 -15.01 10.80 -0.78
CA VAL A 74 -14.04 11.15 0.27
C VAL A 74 -13.89 9.97 1.24
N LEU A 75 -12.66 9.50 1.38
CA LEU A 75 -12.28 8.48 2.33
C LEU A 75 -11.29 9.08 3.33
N THR A 76 -11.58 8.97 4.63
CA THR A 76 -10.73 9.51 5.69
C THR A 76 -10.34 8.40 6.65
N ALA A 77 -9.05 8.25 6.92
CA ALA A 77 -8.53 7.32 7.91
C ALA A 77 -7.85 8.07 9.05
N VAL A 78 -8.13 7.64 10.28
CA VAL A 78 -7.58 8.20 11.50
C VAL A 78 -6.69 7.15 12.16
N PHE A 79 -5.46 7.54 12.49
CA PHE A 79 -4.46 6.65 13.04
C PHE A 79 -3.97 7.13 14.41
N ASP A 80 -3.84 6.19 15.34
CA ASP A 80 -3.12 6.34 16.61
C ASP A 80 -1.84 5.49 16.63
N GLN A 81 -1.20 5.37 17.80
CA GLN A 81 0.06 4.63 18.00
C GLN A 81 1.08 4.95 16.89
N LEU A 82 1.31 6.25 16.72
CA LEU A 82 2.23 6.76 15.73
C LEU A 82 3.67 6.43 16.10
N PRO A 83 4.60 6.27 15.14
CA PRO A 83 6.00 6.09 15.44
C PRO A 83 6.55 7.33 16.17
N ASP A 84 7.39 7.11 17.17
CA ASP A 84 8.01 8.19 17.95
C ASP A 84 8.87 9.09 17.09
N GLU A 85 9.51 8.52 16.08
CA GLU A 85 10.36 9.23 15.12
C GLU A 85 10.12 8.73 13.70
N ILE A 86 10.13 9.66 12.76
CA ILE A 86 10.06 9.37 11.32
C ILE A 86 11.25 10.03 10.61
N ILE A 87 11.77 9.39 9.58
CA ILE A 87 12.80 9.97 8.73
C ILE A 87 12.10 10.69 7.58
N ILE A 88 12.07 12.01 7.59
CA ILE A 88 11.46 12.83 6.55
C ILE A 88 12.49 13.28 5.50
N ASP A 89 13.62 13.76 5.93
CA ASP A 89 14.74 14.14 5.07
C ASP A 89 15.88 13.11 5.21
N ASP A 90 16.65 12.90 4.16
CA ASP A 90 17.58 11.79 3.92
C ASP A 90 18.46 11.27 5.08
N SER A 91 18.43 11.88 6.25
CA SER A 91 19.24 11.43 7.39
C SER A 91 18.82 11.99 8.76
N VAL A 92 17.76 12.81 8.86
CA VAL A 92 17.38 13.43 10.13
C VAL A 92 16.00 12.96 10.53
N THR A 93 15.90 12.38 11.73
CA THR A 93 14.64 12.00 12.34
C THR A 93 13.87 13.24 12.80
N THR A 94 12.56 13.19 12.70
CA THR A 94 11.64 14.18 13.24
C THR A 94 10.39 13.48 13.79
N LYS A 95 9.57 14.22 14.53
CA LYS A 95 8.27 13.73 15.01
C LYS A 95 7.16 14.38 14.21
N LEU A 96 6.06 13.64 14.00
CA LEU A 96 4.87 14.20 13.37
C LEU A 96 4.32 15.40 14.16
N SER A 97 4.43 15.39 15.48
CA SER A 97 4.09 16.50 16.33
C SER A 97 4.95 17.74 16.07
N ASP A 98 6.25 17.57 15.85
CA ASP A 98 7.20 18.67 15.62
C ASP A 98 6.99 19.32 14.24
N GLU A 99 6.38 18.58 13.32
CA GLU A 99 5.99 19.07 11.99
C GLU A 99 4.55 19.56 11.92
N TYR A 100 3.83 19.58 13.06
CA TYR A 100 2.41 20.01 13.16
C TYR A 100 1.50 19.27 12.17
N LEU A 101 1.66 17.94 12.08
CA LEU A 101 0.91 17.05 11.17
C LEU A 101 -0.14 16.21 11.91
N LEU A 102 -0.44 16.53 13.16
CA LEU A 102 -1.43 15.85 13.99
C LEU A 102 -2.64 16.74 14.23
N ASP A 103 -3.79 16.12 14.46
CA ASP A 103 -4.99 16.82 14.90
C ASP A 103 -4.88 17.26 16.38
N ASP A 104 -5.94 17.81 16.94
CA ASP A 104 -6.04 18.25 18.34
C ASP A 104 -6.05 17.10 19.35
N GLN A 105 -6.24 15.85 18.89
CA GLN A 105 -6.21 14.64 19.70
C GLN A 105 -4.89 13.84 19.54
N ASN A 106 -3.90 14.42 18.86
CA ASN A 106 -2.63 13.77 18.50
C ASN A 106 -2.79 12.54 17.58
N HIS A 107 -3.81 12.53 16.72
CA HIS A 107 -3.97 11.52 15.68
C HIS A 107 -3.42 12.02 14.36
N LEU A 108 -2.95 11.09 13.53
CA LEU A 108 -2.70 11.35 12.12
C LEU A 108 -4.01 11.11 11.34
N VAL A 109 -4.53 12.15 10.70
CA VAL A 109 -5.75 12.08 9.90
C VAL A 109 -5.43 12.27 8.43
N VAL A 110 -5.62 11.22 7.64
CA VAL A 110 -5.35 11.22 6.20
C VAL A 110 -6.66 11.21 5.44
N ILE A 111 -6.82 12.14 4.51
CA ILE A 111 -8.01 12.28 3.67
C ILE A 111 -7.61 12.02 2.22
N LYS A 112 -8.28 11.07 1.58
CA LYS A 112 -8.16 10.77 0.15
C LYS A 112 -9.43 11.18 -0.58
N ARG A 113 -9.33 12.09 -1.55
CA ARG A 113 -10.43 12.57 -2.39
C ARG A 113 -10.28 12.06 -3.81
N TYR A 114 -11.34 11.48 -4.33
CA TYR A 114 -11.42 10.94 -5.67
C TYR A 114 -12.49 11.71 -6.46
N SER A 115 -12.09 12.55 -7.39
CA SER A 115 -13.02 13.36 -8.21
C SER A 115 -13.59 12.62 -9.43
N SER A 116 -13.03 11.46 -9.76
CA SER A 116 -13.47 10.51 -10.79
C SER A 116 -12.60 9.27 -10.69
N ALA A 117 -12.73 8.31 -11.62
CA ALA A 117 -11.83 7.16 -11.73
C ALA A 117 -10.37 7.60 -11.98
N GLY A 118 -9.70 8.12 -10.98
CA GLY A 118 -8.38 8.71 -11.08
C GLY A 118 -7.55 8.57 -9.81
N LYS A 119 -6.38 9.19 -9.84
CA LYS A 119 -5.48 9.24 -8.69
C LYS A 119 -6.11 10.09 -7.57
N ALA A 120 -6.10 9.58 -6.35
CA ALA A 120 -6.57 10.32 -5.19
C ALA A 120 -5.77 11.63 -4.98
N LYS A 121 -6.47 12.69 -4.61
CA LYS A 121 -5.84 13.84 -3.97
C LYS A 121 -5.72 13.52 -2.48
N VAL A 122 -4.49 13.45 -1.98
CA VAL A 122 -4.21 13.13 -0.58
C VAL A 122 -3.94 14.41 0.19
N THR A 123 -4.61 14.57 1.33
CA THR A 123 -4.37 15.68 2.27
C THR A 123 -4.27 15.14 3.70
N ILE A 124 -3.57 15.87 4.56
CA ILE A 124 -3.49 15.58 5.98
C ILE A 124 -4.29 16.65 6.72
N TRP A 125 -5.23 16.24 7.57
CA TRP A 125 -5.96 17.14 8.44
C TRP A 125 -5.22 17.27 9.76
N ALA A 126 -4.72 18.47 10.05
CA ALA A 126 -3.87 18.69 11.22
C ALA A 126 -4.04 20.08 11.84
N ASN A 127 -3.69 20.19 13.10
CA ASN A 127 -3.59 21.44 13.81
C ASN A 127 -2.26 22.13 13.46
N HIS A 128 -2.28 22.94 12.39
CA HIS A 128 -1.09 23.48 11.72
C HIS A 128 -0.96 25.00 11.93
N PRO A 129 0.29 25.53 11.98
CA PRO A 129 0.52 26.98 12.06
C PRO A 129 -0.14 27.74 10.92
N SER A 130 -0.94 28.74 11.28
CA SER A 130 -1.66 29.60 10.32
C SER A 130 -1.08 31.02 10.23
N ASN A 131 -0.17 31.41 11.12
CA ASN A 131 0.50 32.69 11.06
C ASN A 131 1.28 32.84 9.73
N PRO A 132 1.07 33.93 8.95
CA PRO A 132 1.70 34.15 7.65
C PRO A 132 3.22 34.02 7.64
N ASN A 133 3.87 34.32 8.77
CA ASN A 133 5.32 34.27 8.87
C ASN A 133 5.88 32.84 8.99
N CYS A 134 5.08 31.90 9.49
CA CYS A 134 5.53 30.51 9.75
C CYS A 134 4.55 29.45 9.24
N ASN A 135 3.52 29.82 8.45
CA ASN A 135 2.63 28.87 7.80
C ASN A 135 3.26 28.26 6.55
N ASN A 136 2.67 27.16 6.07
CA ASN A 136 3.01 26.50 4.80
C ASN A 136 4.50 26.15 4.63
N LEU A 137 5.28 26.04 5.72
CA LEU A 137 6.72 25.74 5.63
C LEU A 137 7.00 24.37 5.00
N LEU A 138 6.08 23.40 5.17
CA LEU A 138 6.16 22.07 4.58
C LEU A 138 6.10 22.08 3.05
N LEU A 139 5.47 23.11 2.47
CA LEU A 139 5.30 23.24 1.02
C LEU A 139 6.46 24.01 0.35
N GLN A 140 7.39 24.57 1.14
CA GLN A 140 8.44 25.45 0.65
C GLN A 140 9.71 24.71 0.26
N LYS A 141 10.43 25.26 -0.71
CA LYS A 141 11.76 24.81 -1.08
C LYS A 141 12.80 25.28 -0.06
N ILE A 142 13.91 24.58 0.01
CA ILE A 142 14.98 24.89 0.98
C ILE A 142 15.50 26.34 0.85
N GLY A 143 15.52 26.88 -0.37
CA GLY A 143 15.91 28.28 -0.62
C GLY A 143 14.98 29.27 0.06
N ASP A 144 13.67 29.06 -0.06
CA ASP A 144 12.63 29.90 0.51
C ASP A 144 12.64 29.82 2.05
N LEU A 145 12.83 28.60 2.58
CA LEU A 145 12.99 28.39 4.03
C LEU A 145 14.19 29.14 4.59
N LYS A 146 15.33 29.11 3.89
CA LYS A 146 16.54 29.87 4.31
C LYS A 146 16.31 31.37 4.30
N VAL A 147 15.56 31.90 3.34
CA VAL A 147 15.19 33.32 3.30
C VAL A 147 14.29 33.67 4.50
N LYS A 148 13.28 32.87 4.80
CA LYS A 148 12.40 33.08 5.96
C LYS A 148 13.14 32.93 7.29
N ALA A 149 14.10 32.04 7.39
CA ALA A 149 14.91 31.83 8.58
C ALA A 149 16.09 32.81 8.70
N SER A 150 16.20 33.80 7.81
CA SER A 150 17.28 34.76 7.83
C SER A 150 17.34 35.49 9.17
N GLY A 151 18.51 35.44 9.83
CA GLY A 151 18.72 36.03 11.17
C GLY A 151 18.38 35.10 12.34
N LEU A 152 17.88 33.88 12.11
CA LEU A 152 17.64 32.89 13.12
C LEU A 152 18.84 31.95 13.27
N THR A 153 18.94 31.29 14.42
CA THR A 153 19.92 30.24 14.65
C THR A 153 19.38 28.90 14.19
N CYS A 154 20.10 28.20 13.31
CA CYS A 154 19.74 26.88 12.82
C CYS A 154 20.95 25.93 12.98
N GLU A 155 20.69 24.71 13.43
CA GLU A 155 21.74 23.70 13.67
C GLU A 155 22.41 23.26 12.37
N ASP A 156 21.62 23.06 11.30
CA ASP A 156 22.11 22.67 9.98
C ASP A 156 21.22 23.27 8.88
N TRP A 157 21.80 24.19 8.10
CA TRP A 157 21.14 24.87 7.00
C TRP A 157 20.92 24.00 5.76
N THR A 158 21.43 22.77 5.73
CA THR A 158 21.23 21.81 4.64
C THR A 158 19.98 20.97 4.83
N LYS A 159 19.41 20.96 6.03
CA LYS A 159 18.28 20.12 6.44
C LYS A 159 16.99 20.92 6.59
N LYS A 160 15.99 20.62 5.75
CA LYS A 160 14.69 21.35 5.73
C LYS A 160 13.96 21.30 7.06
N ASN A 161 13.92 20.15 7.74
CA ASN A 161 13.26 19.97 9.03
C ASN A 161 13.89 20.84 10.13
N LEU A 162 15.22 20.96 10.17
CA LEU A 162 15.90 21.80 11.14
C LEU A 162 15.66 23.29 10.89
N ILE A 163 15.58 23.71 9.63
CA ILE A 163 15.23 25.09 9.29
C ILE A 163 13.77 25.37 9.67
N ARG A 164 12.82 24.48 9.38
CA ARG A 164 11.42 24.64 9.82
C ARG A 164 11.32 24.71 11.33
N LYS A 165 12.01 23.81 12.04
CA LYS A 165 12.07 23.81 13.51
C LYS A 165 12.56 25.16 14.05
N ALA A 166 13.63 25.73 13.48
CA ALA A 166 14.14 27.03 13.88
C ALA A 166 13.11 28.15 13.70
N ILE A 167 12.37 28.15 12.55
CA ILE A 167 11.31 29.13 12.30
C ILE A 167 10.16 28.96 13.31
N TRP A 168 9.64 27.75 13.49
CA TRP A 168 8.52 27.49 14.40
C TRP A 168 8.90 27.76 15.87
N THR A 169 10.14 27.47 16.24
CA THR A 169 10.64 27.82 17.60
C THR A 169 10.67 29.34 17.79
N HIS A 170 11.06 30.11 16.75
CA HIS A 170 11.07 31.58 16.82
C HIS A 170 9.65 32.15 16.98
N TYR A 171 8.67 31.56 16.33
CA TYR A 171 7.25 32.00 16.40
C TYR A 171 6.44 31.19 17.42
N HIS A 172 7.06 30.49 18.37
CA HIS A 172 6.41 29.59 19.31
C HIS A 172 5.19 30.21 20.01
N ASP A 173 5.29 31.48 20.42
CA ASP A 173 4.22 32.19 21.15
C ASP A 173 3.10 32.70 20.22
N ASP A 174 3.29 32.67 18.89
CA ASP A 174 2.35 33.21 17.90
C ASP A 174 2.21 32.30 16.66
N LEU A 175 2.08 31.01 16.88
CA LEU A 175 1.85 30.04 15.78
C LEU A 175 0.47 30.14 15.20
N GLN A 176 -0.52 30.60 15.96
CA GLN A 176 -1.94 30.69 15.55
C GLN A 176 -2.44 29.33 15.00
N LEU A 177 -2.25 28.28 15.81
CA LEU A 177 -2.62 26.91 15.40
C LEU A 177 -4.08 26.81 15.00
N LYS A 178 -4.35 26.20 13.83
CA LYS A 178 -5.69 25.99 13.29
C LYS A 178 -5.79 24.64 12.60
N LEU A 179 -6.88 23.94 12.84
CA LEU A 179 -7.22 22.73 12.08
C LEU A 179 -7.41 23.09 10.60
N SER A 180 -6.58 22.51 9.76
CA SER A 180 -6.57 22.77 8.32
C SER A 180 -6.08 21.55 7.53
N GLU A 181 -6.43 21.52 6.25
CA GLU A 181 -5.92 20.49 5.34
C GLU A 181 -4.58 20.91 4.74
N ILE A 182 -3.61 20.01 4.83
CA ILE A 182 -2.28 20.17 4.27
C ILE A 182 -2.20 19.29 3.02
N ASP A 183 -1.97 19.91 1.87
CA ASP A 183 -1.86 19.21 0.59
C ASP A 183 -0.51 18.48 0.51
N THR A 184 -0.56 17.17 0.17
CA THR A 184 0.65 16.33 0.07
C THR A 184 1.31 16.39 -1.31
N THR A 185 0.74 17.13 -2.28
CA THR A 185 1.27 17.21 -3.66
C THR A 185 2.37 18.26 -3.85
N GLY A 186 2.55 19.17 -2.88
CA GLY A 186 3.61 20.20 -2.91
C GLY A 186 5.01 19.60 -2.80
N ASP A 187 6.00 20.25 -3.41
CA ASP A 187 7.39 19.74 -3.53
C ASP A 187 8.00 19.29 -2.18
N GLY A 188 7.71 19.98 -1.07
CA GLY A 188 8.23 19.61 0.26
C GLY A 188 7.45 18.48 0.94
N MET A 189 6.14 18.36 0.64
CA MET A 189 5.27 17.34 1.23
C MET A 189 5.27 16.03 0.48
N LYS A 190 5.61 16.04 -0.80
CA LYS A 190 5.58 14.83 -1.64
C LYS A 190 6.56 13.76 -1.14
N ASP A 191 7.79 14.18 -0.80
CA ASP A 191 8.79 13.27 -0.27
C ASP A 191 8.44 12.79 1.15
N LEU A 192 7.88 13.70 1.97
CA LEU A 192 7.37 13.38 3.30
C LEU A 192 6.23 12.34 3.20
N TRP A 193 5.27 12.58 2.31
CA TRP A 193 4.15 11.66 2.11
C TRP A 193 4.63 10.27 1.66
N ALA A 194 5.53 10.20 0.68
CA ALA A 194 6.06 8.93 0.20
C ALA A 194 6.75 8.11 1.30
N LYS A 195 7.39 8.77 2.26
CA LYS A 195 7.98 8.11 3.44
C LYS A 195 6.91 7.74 4.47
N LEU A 196 5.96 8.62 4.74
CA LEU A 196 4.87 8.38 5.69
C LEU A 196 3.98 7.22 5.24
N GLU A 197 3.76 7.06 3.94
CA GLU A 197 2.99 5.97 3.35
C GLU A 197 3.56 4.59 3.70
N ASN A 198 4.88 4.46 3.91
CA ASN A 198 5.51 3.21 4.34
C ASN A 198 5.16 2.81 5.80
N TYR A 199 4.68 3.74 6.62
CA TYR A 199 4.25 3.47 8.00
C TYR A 199 2.75 3.16 8.09
N ILE A 200 1.99 3.39 7.03
CA ILE A 200 0.57 3.08 6.98
C ILE A 200 0.38 1.56 7.04
N PRO A 201 -0.57 1.05 7.86
CA PRO A 201 -0.84 -0.39 7.97
C PRO A 201 -1.15 -1.04 6.63
N ILE A 202 -0.69 -2.28 6.44
CA ILE A 202 -1.03 -3.08 5.27
C ILE A 202 -2.47 -3.57 5.43
N TYR A 203 -3.28 -3.39 4.41
CA TYR A 203 -4.66 -3.88 4.35
C TYR A 203 -4.81 -4.96 3.28
N SER A 204 -5.52 -6.03 3.61
CA SER A 204 -5.87 -7.09 2.66
C SER A 204 -7.34 -7.46 2.78
N LEU A 205 -8.08 -7.36 1.67
CA LEU A 205 -9.49 -7.68 1.60
C LEU A 205 -9.70 -9.16 1.20
N PHE A 206 -10.37 -9.92 2.07
CA PHE A 206 -10.76 -11.31 1.81
C PHE A 206 -12.25 -11.40 1.51
N GLN A 207 -12.63 -11.64 0.28
CA GLN A 207 -14.03 -11.79 -0.12
C GLN A 207 -14.52 -13.24 0.06
N SER A 208 -15.71 -13.39 0.66
CA SER A 208 -16.29 -14.72 0.96
C SER A 208 -16.87 -15.43 -0.28
N ASP A 209 -17.31 -14.72 -1.29
CA ASP A 209 -18.15 -15.21 -2.40
C ASP A 209 -17.52 -15.07 -3.78
N ARG A 210 -16.20 -15.03 -3.87
CA ARG A 210 -15.59 -15.11 -5.20
C ARG A 210 -15.89 -16.49 -5.78
N SER A 211 -16.65 -16.50 -6.88
CA SER A 211 -16.77 -17.67 -7.75
C SER A 211 -15.36 -18.14 -8.11
N ASN A 212 -15.11 -19.46 -7.99
CA ASN A 212 -13.84 -20.11 -8.34
C ASN A 212 -13.49 -19.97 -9.83
N ASN A 213 -13.59 -18.80 -10.41
CA ASN A 213 -13.14 -18.54 -11.76
C ASN A 213 -11.62 -18.45 -11.76
N ASP A 214 -10.98 -19.26 -12.58
CA ASP A 214 -9.52 -19.34 -12.78
C ASP A 214 -8.87 -18.00 -13.25
N LYS A 215 -9.63 -16.92 -13.29
CA LYS A 215 -9.22 -15.58 -13.71
C LYS A 215 -8.90 -14.61 -12.56
N ASP A 216 -9.22 -14.95 -11.31
CA ASP A 216 -8.93 -14.09 -10.15
C ASP A 216 -7.44 -14.23 -9.77
N LYS A 217 -6.64 -13.32 -10.29
CA LYS A 217 -5.17 -13.35 -10.25
C LYS A 217 -4.56 -13.28 -8.84
N GLU A 218 -5.28 -12.79 -7.82
CA GLU A 218 -4.68 -12.42 -6.53
C GLU A 218 -4.95 -13.38 -5.36
N ALA A 219 -6.06 -14.12 -5.40
CA ALA A 219 -6.44 -15.03 -4.31
C ALA A 219 -5.98 -16.48 -4.51
N GLN A 220 -5.36 -16.80 -5.65
CA GLN A 220 -5.21 -18.18 -6.06
C GLN A 220 -3.89 -18.83 -5.65
N ASP A 221 -2.84 -18.06 -5.51
CA ASP A 221 -1.54 -18.66 -5.23
C ASP A 221 -0.64 -17.71 -4.41
N PRO A 222 -0.67 -17.84 -3.08
CA PRO A 222 0.25 -17.11 -2.20
C PRO A 222 1.71 -17.27 -2.61
N MET A 223 2.06 -18.39 -3.25
CA MET A 223 3.42 -18.63 -3.72
C MET A 223 3.79 -17.79 -4.94
N LYS A 224 2.82 -17.46 -5.80
CA LYS A 224 3.09 -16.55 -6.94
C LYS A 224 3.44 -15.15 -6.48
N GLU A 225 2.74 -14.66 -5.47
CA GLU A 225 3.05 -13.34 -4.90
C GLU A 225 4.41 -13.36 -4.19
N ALA A 226 4.72 -14.42 -3.44
CA ALA A 226 6.04 -14.59 -2.85
C ALA A 226 7.15 -14.67 -3.91
N VAL A 227 6.94 -15.39 -5.01
CA VAL A 227 7.88 -15.45 -6.14
C VAL A 227 8.07 -14.06 -6.76
N LYS A 228 7.01 -13.30 -6.96
CA LYS A 228 7.08 -11.95 -7.51
C LYS A 228 7.87 -11.00 -6.60
N GLU A 229 7.65 -11.11 -5.29
CA GLU A 229 8.37 -10.32 -4.29
C GLU A 229 9.87 -10.67 -4.26
N ILE A 230 10.20 -11.99 -4.26
CA ILE A 230 11.59 -12.47 -4.32
C ILE A 230 12.27 -12.03 -5.62
N LEU A 231 11.59 -12.13 -6.75
CA LEU A 231 12.09 -11.68 -8.04
C LEU A 231 12.17 -10.15 -8.17
N GLY A 232 11.55 -9.40 -7.25
CA GLY A 232 11.70 -7.94 -7.12
C GLY A 232 12.98 -7.51 -6.41
N ASP A 233 13.69 -8.44 -5.73
CA ASP A 233 14.94 -8.15 -5.05
C ASP A 233 16.06 -7.86 -6.07
N PRO A 234 16.70 -6.65 -6.02
CA PRO A 234 17.72 -6.26 -6.97
C PRO A 234 18.94 -7.19 -7.01
N HIS A 235 19.32 -7.76 -5.86
CA HIS A 235 20.45 -8.68 -5.76
C HIS A 235 20.13 -10.02 -6.44
N ILE A 236 18.91 -10.53 -6.25
CA ILE A 236 18.46 -11.77 -6.90
C ILE A 236 18.35 -11.55 -8.40
N LEU A 237 17.77 -10.44 -8.84
CA LEU A 237 17.68 -10.08 -10.26
C LEU A 237 19.06 -10.01 -10.92
N SER A 238 20.01 -9.30 -10.33
CA SER A 238 21.37 -9.17 -10.88
C SER A 238 22.09 -10.53 -11.00
N THR A 239 21.87 -11.41 -10.04
CA THR A 239 22.42 -12.78 -10.07
C THR A 239 21.80 -13.59 -11.21
N LEU A 240 20.46 -13.54 -11.35
CA LEU A 240 19.73 -14.22 -12.44
C LEU A 240 20.14 -13.69 -13.82
N GLU A 241 20.29 -12.37 -13.97
CA GLU A 241 20.77 -11.76 -15.22
C GLU A 241 22.20 -12.20 -15.57
N THR A 242 23.08 -12.37 -14.58
CA THR A 242 24.44 -12.86 -14.81
C THR A 242 24.40 -14.29 -15.31
N VAL A 243 23.67 -15.17 -14.66
CA VAL A 243 23.47 -16.56 -15.09
C VAL A 243 22.87 -16.63 -16.49
N ALA A 244 21.86 -15.80 -16.77
CA ALA A 244 21.24 -15.74 -18.10
C ALA A 244 22.24 -15.33 -19.19
N LYS A 245 23.09 -14.33 -18.93
CA LYS A 245 24.16 -13.93 -19.86
C LYS A 245 25.10 -15.07 -20.17
N ASP A 246 25.53 -15.81 -19.16
CA ASP A 246 26.42 -16.97 -19.32
C ASP A 246 25.77 -18.07 -20.16
N VAL A 247 24.50 -18.39 -19.88
CA VAL A 247 23.73 -19.39 -20.65
C VAL A 247 23.56 -18.94 -22.11
N LEU A 248 23.18 -17.68 -22.34
CA LEU A 248 23.02 -17.15 -23.71
C LEU A 248 24.33 -17.13 -24.48
N ASN A 249 25.45 -16.82 -23.83
CA ASN A 249 26.79 -16.91 -24.46
C ASN A 249 27.13 -18.36 -24.86
N LYS A 250 26.85 -19.33 -23.98
CA LYS A 250 27.02 -20.75 -24.32
C LYS A 250 26.15 -21.21 -25.48
N ILE A 251 24.88 -20.79 -25.50
CA ILE A 251 23.97 -21.09 -26.62
C ILE A 251 24.52 -20.46 -27.92
N LYS A 252 25.03 -19.23 -27.86
CA LYS A 252 25.62 -18.58 -29.01
C LYS A 252 26.85 -19.34 -29.51
N GLU A 253 27.79 -19.75 -28.65
CA GLU A 253 28.95 -20.58 -29.00
C GLU A 253 28.53 -21.85 -29.76
N VAL A 254 27.51 -22.57 -29.23
CA VAL A 254 27.01 -23.81 -29.86
C VAL A 254 26.37 -23.51 -31.23
N THR A 255 25.60 -22.41 -31.30
CA THR A 255 24.95 -22.00 -32.56
C THR A 255 25.96 -21.59 -33.61
N ASP A 256 26.95 -20.81 -33.23
CA ASP A 256 28.02 -20.39 -34.16
C ASP A 256 28.83 -21.59 -34.64
N ALA A 257 29.18 -22.54 -33.76
CA ALA A 257 29.84 -23.78 -34.13
C ALA A 257 28.97 -24.62 -35.10
N THR A 258 27.65 -24.66 -34.90
CA THR A 258 26.71 -25.37 -35.79
C THR A 258 26.64 -24.71 -37.17
N LEU A 259 26.57 -23.38 -37.22
CA LEU A 259 26.57 -22.63 -38.48
C LEU A 259 27.88 -22.79 -39.25
N ASN A 260 29.03 -22.81 -38.54
CA ASN A 260 30.32 -23.07 -39.16
C ASN A 260 30.38 -24.47 -39.80
N LYS A 261 29.88 -25.51 -39.10
CA LYS A 261 29.79 -26.86 -39.68
C LYS A 261 28.82 -26.95 -40.86
N LEU A 262 27.73 -26.20 -40.79
CA LEU A 262 26.80 -26.13 -41.95
C LEU A 262 27.44 -25.39 -43.13
N SER A 263 28.23 -24.37 -42.87
CA SER A 263 28.99 -23.65 -43.91
C SER A 263 30.00 -24.55 -44.61
N ASP A 264 30.66 -25.48 -43.90
CA ASP A 264 31.53 -26.47 -44.49
C ASP A 264 30.76 -27.42 -45.47
N MET A 265 29.49 -27.68 -45.22
CA MET A 265 28.65 -28.56 -46.04
C MET A 265 27.88 -27.83 -47.14
N ASN A 266 27.32 -26.67 -46.84
CA ASN A 266 26.54 -25.86 -47.75
C ASN A 266 26.58 -24.37 -47.40
N PRO A 267 27.52 -23.61 -48.00
CA PRO A 267 27.73 -22.19 -47.72
C PRO A 267 26.50 -21.31 -48.01
N GLN A 268 25.72 -21.69 -49.04
CA GLN A 268 24.53 -20.90 -49.46
C GLN A 268 23.44 -20.94 -48.37
N ILE A 269 23.20 -22.11 -47.78
CA ILE A 269 22.23 -22.25 -46.71
C ILE A 269 22.75 -21.57 -45.44
N ALA A 270 24.00 -21.78 -45.09
CA ALA A 270 24.57 -21.17 -43.87
C ALA A 270 24.49 -19.64 -43.91
N ASN A 271 24.76 -19.00 -45.04
CA ASN A 271 24.69 -17.55 -45.19
C ASN A 271 23.23 -17.00 -45.17
N SER A 272 22.23 -17.83 -45.35
CA SER A 272 20.80 -17.44 -45.25
C SER A 272 20.23 -17.51 -43.82
N LEU A 273 20.98 -18.07 -42.88
CA LEU A 273 20.52 -18.27 -41.49
C LEU A 273 21.17 -17.28 -40.58
N SER A 274 20.36 -16.66 -39.67
CA SER A 274 20.79 -15.80 -38.60
C SER A 274 20.22 -16.29 -37.28
N PRO A 275 21.05 -16.57 -36.27
CA PRO A 275 20.55 -16.92 -34.95
C PRO A 275 19.77 -15.77 -34.33
N SER A 276 18.57 -16.01 -33.85
CA SER A 276 17.81 -15.04 -33.06
C SER A 276 17.78 -15.51 -31.62
N LEU A 277 18.52 -14.82 -30.77
CA LEU A 277 18.52 -15.07 -29.32
C LEU A 277 17.74 -13.97 -28.61
N PRO A 278 16.97 -14.29 -27.56
CA PRO A 278 16.28 -13.28 -26.76
C PRO A 278 17.30 -12.42 -26.00
N SER A 279 16.97 -11.16 -25.74
CA SER A 279 17.78 -10.34 -24.82
C SER A 279 17.50 -10.75 -23.38
N VAL A 280 18.48 -10.55 -22.50
CA VAL A 280 18.35 -10.88 -21.07
C VAL A 280 17.17 -10.14 -20.43
N GLU A 281 16.97 -8.88 -20.84
CA GLU A 281 15.88 -8.02 -20.35
C GLU A 281 14.50 -8.50 -20.80
N SER A 282 14.42 -9.32 -21.85
CA SER A 282 13.16 -9.88 -22.35
C SER A 282 12.75 -11.17 -21.62
N LEU A 283 13.62 -11.73 -20.76
CA LEU A 283 13.35 -12.96 -20.04
C LEU A 283 12.33 -12.72 -18.90
N LYS A 284 11.27 -13.51 -18.90
CA LYS A 284 10.24 -13.46 -17.87
C LYS A 284 10.55 -14.47 -16.76
N TRP A 285 11.31 -14.07 -15.77
CA TRP A 285 11.70 -14.93 -14.64
C TRP A 285 10.51 -15.54 -13.89
N ALA A 286 9.38 -14.82 -13.80
CA ALA A 286 8.15 -15.36 -13.21
C ALA A 286 7.64 -16.62 -13.91
N ASP A 287 7.91 -16.80 -15.22
CA ASP A 287 7.50 -17.99 -15.95
C ASP A 287 8.33 -19.23 -15.60
N VAL A 288 9.56 -19.05 -15.12
CA VAL A 288 10.43 -20.15 -14.67
C VAL A 288 9.88 -20.76 -13.37
N PHE A 289 9.29 -19.93 -12.52
CA PHE A 289 8.80 -20.31 -11.19
C PHE A 289 7.27 -20.48 -11.11
N LYS A 290 6.57 -20.43 -12.27
CA LYS A 290 5.09 -20.49 -12.31
C LYS A 290 4.47 -21.80 -11.83
N ASN A 291 5.26 -22.87 -11.76
CA ASN A 291 4.79 -24.21 -11.34
C ASN A 291 5.01 -24.48 -9.83
N ILE A 292 5.49 -23.50 -9.06
CA ILE A 292 5.59 -23.64 -7.62
C ILE A 292 4.19 -23.53 -7.03
N SER A 293 3.73 -24.58 -6.36
CA SER A 293 2.43 -24.63 -5.68
C SER A 293 2.55 -25.34 -4.34
N ILE A 294 1.65 -25.02 -3.42
CA ILE A 294 1.51 -25.78 -2.18
C ILE A 294 0.49 -26.90 -2.45
N THR A 295 0.89 -28.14 -2.25
CA THR A 295 0.01 -29.32 -2.30
C THR A 295 -0.18 -29.88 -0.89
N GLY A 296 -1.35 -30.49 -0.65
CA GLY A 296 -1.59 -31.23 0.60
C GLY A 296 -1.38 -32.72 0.41
N ASP A 297 -1.82 -33.50 1.39
CA ASP A 297 -1.86 -34.96 1.30
C ASP A 297 -2.55 -35.39 0.00
N ASP A 298 -2.07 -36.42 -0.66
CA ASP A 298 -2.52 -36.92 -1.98
C ASP A 298 -2.26 -35.97 -3.16
N ASP A 299 -1.26 -35.09 -3.09
CA ASP A 299 -0.90 -34.13 -4.14
C ASP A 299 -2.06 -33.23 -4.63
N ILE A 300 -3.08 -33.04 -3.79
CA ILE A 300 -4.20 -32.19 -4.12
C ILE A 300 -3.77 -30.71 -3.98
N ALA A 301 -3.72 -30.01 -5.10
CA ALA A 301 -3.41 -28.59 -5.12
C ALA A 301 -4.42 -27.77 -4.29
N ILE A 302 -3.96 -26.70 -3.62
CA ILE A 302 -4.78 -25.85 -2.74
C ILE A 302 -6.01 -25.33 -3.45
N ASN A 303 -5.92 -24.97 -4.72
CA ASN A 303 -7.03 -24.47 -5.51
C ASN A 303 -8.20 -25.47 -5.67
N LYS A 304 -7.95 -26.76 -5.46
CA LYS A 304 -8.97 -27.83 -5.48
C LYS A 304 -9.55 -28.14 -4.10
N ARG A 305 -9.04 -27.53 -3.03
CA ARG A 305 -9.54 -27.72 -1.66
C ARG A 305 -10.75 -26.84 -1.36
N GLY A 306 -11.49 -27.16 -0.30
CA GLY A 306 -12.66 -26.39 0.12
C GLY A 306 -12.31 -24.95 0.49
N SER A 307 -13.26 -24.02 0.33
CA SER A 307 -13.09 -22.58 0.55
C SER A 307 -12.55 -22.22 1.94
N GLY A 308 -12.91 -22.95 2.99
CA GLY A 308 -12.41 -22.74 4.35
C GLY A 308 -10.92 -22.97 4.48
N VAL A 309 -10.38 -24.07 3.87
CA VAL A 309 -8.96 -24.39 3.90
C VAL A 309 -8.16 -23.35 3.09
N LYS A 310 -8.65 -22.95 1.93
CA LYS A 310 -8.03 -21.90 1.12
C LYS A 310 -7.88 -20.59 1.91
N ARG A 311 -8.94 -20.17 2.61
CA ARG A 311 -8.93 -18.95 3.44
C ARG A 311 -7.93 -19.04 4.58
N LEU A 312 -7.87 -20.19 5.27
CA LEU A 312 -6.96 -20.39 6.37
C LEU A 312 -5.49 -20.31 5.91
N ILE A 313 -5.17 -20.93 4.78
CA ILE A 313 -3.83 -20.89 4.20
C ILE A 313 -3.46 -19.46 3.79
N LEU A 314 -4.37 -18.77 3.12
CA LEU A 314 -4.16 -17.40 2.67
C LEU A 314 -3.99 -16.44 3.87
N LEU A 315 -4.82 -16.57 4.91
CA LEU A 315 -4.69 -15.79 6.14
C LEU A 315 -3.32 -15.98 6.80
N ASN A 316 -2.87 -17.25 6.94
CA ASN A 316 -1.57 -17.53 7.54
C ASN A 316 -0.40 -17.08 6.66
N PHE A 317 -0.55 -17.10 5.34
CA PHE A 317 0.45 -16.54 4.43
C PHE A 317 0.63 -15.03 4.64
N PHE A 318 -0.48 -14.28 4.69
CA PHE A 318 -0.41 -12.84 4.96
C PHE A 318 0.09 -12.52 6.36
N ARG A 319 -0.25 -13.34 7.35
CA ARG A 319 0.33 -13.23 8.69
C ARG A 319 1.84 -13.42 8.67
N ALA A 320 2.34 -14.45 8.02
CA ALA A 320 3.76 -14.69 7.86
C ALA A 320 4.48 -13.57 7.07
N LYS A 321 3.81 -12.99 6.07
CA LYS A 321 4.32 -11.82 5.33
C LYS A 321 4.44 -10.61 6.25
N ALA A 322 3.42 -10.31 7.03
CA ALA A 322 3.43 -9.22 7.99
C ALA A 322 4.54 -9.41 9.05
N GLU A 323 4.70 -10.62 9.58
CA GLU A 323 5.76 -10.95 10.53
C GLU A 323 7.16 -10.75 9.93
N ARG A 324 7.40 -11.08 8.65
CA ARG A 324 8.68 -10.81 7.96
C ARG A 324 8.96 -9.33 7.81
N ILE A 325 7.96 -8.54 7.46
CA ILE A 325 8.11 -7.08 7.35
C ILE A 325 8.46 -6.50 8.72
N MET A 326 7.83 -6.97 9.81
CA MET A 326 8.19 -6.58 11.17
C MET A 326 9.64 -6.91 11.52
N VAL A 327 10.13 -8.10 11.16
CA VAL A 327 11.52 -8.51 11.41
C VAL A 327 12.49 -7.66 10.60
N SER A 328 12.20 -7.35 9.34
CA SER A 328 13.04 -6.46 8.51
C SER A 328 13.09 -5.03 9.05
N VAL A 329 12.01 -4.56 9.66
CA VAL A 329 11.92 -3.27 10.35
C VAL A 329 12.67 -3.29 11.69
N GLN A 330 12.68 -4.40 12.44
CA GLN A 330 13.46 -4.55 13.68
C GLN A 330 14.98 -4.58 13.48
N TYR A 331 15.48 -4.99 12.31
CA TYR A 331 16.91 -4.87 11.96
C TYR A 331 17.33 -3.45 11.55
N SER A 332 16.38 -2.54 11.34
CA SER A 332 16.65 -1.10 11.36
C SER A 332 16.57 -0.66 12.83
N PRO A 333 17.64 -0.17 13.47
CA PRO A 333 17.73 -0.01 14.94
C PRO A 333 16.77 1.02 15.56
N MET A 334 15.76 1.49 14.84
CA MET A 334 14.84 2.55 15.26
C MET A 334 13.35 2.19 15.31
N LEU A 335 12.92 0.96 15.03
CA LEU A 335 11.49 0.65 14.95
C LEU A 335 11.14 -0.66 15.69
N SER A 336 11.06 -0.59 17.01
CA SER A 336 10.70 -1.73 17.88
C SER A 336 9.30 -1.64 18.47
N GLU A 337 8.28 -1.11 17.77
CA GLU A 337 6.91 -1.12 18.27
C GLU A 337 5.94 -1.88 17.36
N LYS A 338 5.09 -2.66 18.02
CA LYS A 338 4.15 -3.63 17.47
C LYS A 338 3.22 -3.03 16.43
N LEU A 339 3.39 -3.43 15.17
CA LEU A 339 2.36 -3.27 14.14
C LEU A 339 1.19 -4.22 14.44
N THR A 340 0.08 -3.69 14.96
CA THR A 340 -1.18 -4.43 15.07
C THR A 340 -1.90 -4.34 13.72
N LEU A 341 -2.21 -5.50 13.14
CA LEU A 341 -3.05 -5.61 11.95
C LEU A 341 -4.51 -5.65 12.38
N PRO A 342 -5.36 -4.68 12.02
CA PRO A 342 -6.79 -4.82 12.26
C PRO A 342 -7.35 -5.93 11.37
N LEU A 343 -7.94 -6.94 11.99
CA LEU A 343 -8.60 -8.04 11.30
C LEU A 343 -10.08 -7.69 11.10
N CYS A 344 -10.46 -7.26 9.89
CA CYS A 344 -11.85 -7.07 9.52
C CYS A 344 -12.38 -8.34 8.85
N LEU A 345 -13.35 -9.02 9.47
CA LEU A 345 -14.00 -10.23 8.93
C LEU A 345 -15.45 -9.92 8.54
N GLU A 346 -15.81 -10.23 7.30
CA GLU A 346 -17.20 -10.21 6.84
C GLU A 346 -17.86 -11.57 7.11
N PHE A 347 -18.88 -11.60 7.96
CA PHE A 347 -19.74 -12.77 8.15
C PHE A 347 -21.07 -12.57 7.41
N LYS A 348 -21.32 -13.37 6.37
CA LYS A 348 -22.67 -13.52 5.79
C LYS A 348 -23.49 -14.43 6.69
N THR A 349 -24.43 -13.87 7.42
CA THR A 349 -25.45 -14.67 8.13
C THR A 349 -26.43 -15.24 7.08
N LYS A 350 -26.27 -16.51 6.71
CA LYS A 350 -27.42 -17.29 6.20
C LYS A 350 -28.42 -17.42 7.36
N HIS A 351 -29.69 -17.24 7.07
CA HIS A 351 -30.78 -17.50 8.03
C HIS A 351 -30.66 -18.92 8.60
N TYR A 352 -29.99 -19.05 9.73
CA TYR A 352 -30.06 -20.23 10.57
C TYR A 352 -31.07 -19.96 11.69
N GLY A 353 -32.02 -20.92 11.90
CA GLY A 353 -33.03 -20.82 12.95
C GLY A 353 -32.41 -20.59 14.32
N LYS A 354 -33.21 -20.03 15.23
CA LYS A 354 -32.85 -19.54 16.56
C LYS A 354 -31.95 -20.50 17.40
N GLU A 355 -32.06 -21.79 17.23
CA GLU A 355 -31.33 -22.81 18.02
C GLU A 355 -29.79 -22.87 17.73
N ARG A 356 -29.31 -22.37 16.60
CA ARG A 356 -27.87 -22.33 16.29
C ARG A 356 -27.16 -21.03 16.67
N GLN A 357 -27.91 -19.97 16.93
CA GLN A 357 -27.33 -18.70 17.38
C GLN A 357 -26.76 -18.78 18.80
N ASP A 358 -27.39 -19.60 19.66
CA ASP A 358 -26.95 -19.77 21.06
C ASP A 358 -25.67 -20.62 21.17
N ARG A 359 -25.41 -21.53 20.22
CA ARG A 359 -24.14 -22.32 20.18
C ARG A 359 -22.95 -21.52 19.70
N LEU A 360 -23.15 -20.50 18.89
CA LEU A 360 -22.05 -19.63 18.43
C LEU A 360 -21.61 -18.60 19.48
N ARG A 361 -22.52 -18.26 20.41
CA ARG A 361 -22.20 -17.40 21.58
C ARG A 361 -21.39 -18.10 22.67
N SER A 362 -21.34 -19.42 22.69
CA SER A 362 -20.56 -20.20 23.66
C SER A 362 -19.16 -20.59 23.17
N CYS A 363 -18.80 -20.25 21.95
CA CYS A 363 -17.49 -20.54 21.34
C CYS A 363 -16.65 -19.27 21.03
N LEU A 364 -17.14 -18.09 21.39
CA LEU A 364 -16.42 -16.83 21.46
C LEU A 364 -16.29 -16.42 22.93
#